data_41c90f22b2ffe5143113547a42a4c173
#
_entry.id   41c90f22b2ffe5143113547a42a4c173
#
_cell.length_a   1.000
_cell.length_b   1.000
_cell.length_c   1.000
_cell.angle_alpha   90.00
_cell.angle_beta   90.00
_cell.angle_gamma   90.00
#
_symmetry.space_group_name_H-M   'P 1'
#
loop_
_entity.id
_entity.type
_entity.pdbx_description
1 polymer ?
#
loop_
_entity_poly.entity_id
_entity_poly.type
_entity_poly.pdbx_seq_one_letter_code
_entity_poly.pdbx_strand_id
1 'polypeptide(L)'
;IVPWHIISETFGLSIILVPVLEDGSINLEVLEKTLRKAKGRSIISISHVSNTIGFANNLQIISSLIRREDTFLIIDAAQSVGKIELDLDFENSFLVFSGHKVYGPTGTGCIIGSMKNLSRLCPVFGGGDMIESVKWENIEWAKVPYKLEPGTPNIAGIIGMGEALKWIQKIGIETIDSHLDSLTKYTLKKLEEIDEIEIFKPGKKHGLVSFFMKKKNSLDIATLLGSLNIAVRSGYLCAQPIVEK
;
A
#
# COMPACT_ATOMS: atom_id res chain seq x y z
N ILE A 1 -4.42 -0.90 9.55
CA ILE A 1 -4.82 -0.47 10.92
C ILE A 1 -4.13 -1.35 11.97
N VAL A 2 -4.23 -2.70 11.89
CA VAL A 2 -3.73 -3.62 12.93
C VAL A 2 -2.28 -3.36 13.36
N PRO A 3 -1.28 -3.23 12.46
CA PRO A 3 0.10 -2.95 12.87
C PRO A 3 0.24 -1.65 13.68
N TRP A 4 -0.59 -0.65 13.35
CA TRP A 4 -0.57 0.64 14.06
C TRP A 4 -1.15 0.53 15.46
N HIS A 5 -2.17 -0.30 15.68
CA HIS A 5 -2.67 -0.59 17.03
C HIS A 5 -1.61 -1.27 17.88
N ILE A 6 -0.92 -2.29 17.34
CA ILE A 6 0.17 -2.97 18.05
C ILE A 6 1.27 -1.98 18.45
N ILE A 7 1.72 -1.14 17.53
CA ILE A 7 2.75 -0.12 17.77
C ILE A 7 2.25 0.92 18.78
N SER A 8 0.99 1.35 18.65
CA SER A 8 0.36 2.29 19.57
C SER A 8 0.36 1.77 21.02
N GLU A 9 -0.04 0.54 21.23
CA GLU A 9 -0.04 -0.11 22.54
C GLU A 9 1.38 -0.28 23.09
N THR A 10 2.33 -0.66 22.22
CA THR A 10 3.72 -0.92 22.64
C THR A 10 4.46 0.36 23.04
N PHE A 11 4.24 1.45 22.31
CA PHE A 11 5.00 2.70 22.47
C PHE A 11 4.18 3.88 23.00
N GLY A 12 2.94 3.68 23.38
CA GLY A 12 2.07 4.74 23.92
C GLY A 12 1.73 5.83 22.88
N LEU A 13 1.59 5.46 21.60
CA LEU A 13 1.29 6.41 20.52
C LEU A 13 -0.22 6.64 20.39
N SER A 14 -0.60 7.83 19.96
CA SER A 14 -2.00 8.14 19.65
C SER A 14 -2.29 7.88 18.18
N ILE A 15 -3.35 7.12 17.89
CA ILE A 15 -3.85 6.89 16.53
C ILE A 15 -4.99 7.88 16.26
N ILE A 16 -4.89 8.60 15.15
CA ILE A 16 -5.94 9.50 14.68
C ILE A 16 -6.41 8.98 13.32
N LEU A 17 -7.68 8.60 13.25
CA LEU A 17 -8.29 8.15 11.99
C LEU A 17 -8.75 9.36 11.18
N VAL A 18 -8.24 9.48 9.95
CA VAL A 18 -8.73 10.48 8.99
C VAL A 18 -9.84 9.83 8.16
N PRO A 19 -11.04 10.43 8.12
CA PRO A 19 -12.17 9.85 7.42
C PRO A 19 -11.93 9.73 5.91
N VAL A 20 -12.55 8.72 5.31
CA VAL A 20 -12.67 8.57 3.86
C VAL A 20 -14.02 9.15 3.44
N LEU A 21 -14.04 9.94 2.37
CA LEU A 21 -15.25 10.54 1.78
C LEU A 21 -16.03 9.49 0.96
N GLU A 22 -17.23 9.85 0.50
CA GLU A 22 -18.10 8.95 -0.26
C GLU A 22 -17.49 8.52 -1.61
N ASP A 23 -16.66 9.37 -2.20
CA ASP A 23 -15.93 9.07 -3.44
C ASP A 23 -14.69 8.17 -3.21
N GLY A 24 -14.42 7.78 -1.98
CA GLY A 24 -13.27 6.95 -1.60
C GLY A 24 -11.98 7.72 -1.33
N SER A 25 -11.96 9.04 -1.50
CA SER A 25 -10.81 9.88 -1.19
C SER A 25 -10.65 10.10 0.31
N ILE A 26 -9.41 10.36 0.74
CA ILE A 26 -9.15 10.81 2.11
C ILE A 26 -9.65 12.25 2.31
N ASN A 27 -10.23 12.55 3.46
CA ASN A 27 -10.62 13.92 3.80
C ASN A 27 -9.39 14.77 4.10
N LEU A 28 -8.94 15.52 3.09
CA LEU A 28 -7.72 16.35 3.16
C LEU A 28 -7.84 17.51 4.16
N GLU A 29 -9.03 18.05 4.37
CA GLU A 29 -9.26 19.13 5.35
C GLU A 29 -9.03 18.62 6.78
N VAL A 30 -9.58 17.43 7.07
CA VAL A 30 -9.38 16.78 8.38
C VAL A 30 -7.91 16.39 8.55
N LEU A 31 -7.25 15.89 7.50
CA LEU A 31 -5.82 15.57 7.54
C LEU A 31 -5.00 16.83 7.85
N GLU A 32 -5.19 17.92 7.11
CA GLU A 32 -4.47 19.17 7.31
C GLU A 32 -4.69 19.74 8.72
N LYS A 33 -5.94 19.78 9.18
CA LYS A 33 -6.29 20.24 10.53
C LYS A 33 -5.61 19.39 11.62
N THR A 34 -5.53 18.08 11.39
CA THR A 34 -4.88 17.14 12.31
C THR A 34 -3.37 17.40 12.36
N LEU A 35 -2.73 17.55 11.20
CA LEU A 35 -1.30 17.85 11.12
C LEU A 35 -0.93 19.19 11.76
N ARG A 36 -1.75 20.21 11.59
CA ARG A 36 -1.53 21.52 12.26
C ARG A 36 -1.62 21.44 13.78
N LYS A 37 -2.43 20.53 14.33
CA LYS A 37 -2.60 20.33 15.78
C LYS A 37 -1.59 19.37 16.39
N ALA A 38 -0.96 18.55 15.57
CA ALA A 38 -0.02 17.53 16.02
C ALA A 38 1.18 18.17 16.73
N LYS A 39 1.52 17.63 17.90
CA LYS A 39 2.70 18.01 18.67
C LYS A 39 3.70 16.86 18.62
N GLY A 40 4.96 17.16 18.30
CA GLY A 40 6.00 16.14 18.21
C GLY A 40 5.98 15.39 16.88
N ARG A 41 6.68 14.25 16.83
CA ARG A 41 6.81 13.42 15.62
C ARG A 41 5.47 12.84 15.20
N SER A 42 5.25 12.79 13.89
CA SER A 42 4.02 12.28 13.33
C SER A 42 4.31 11.30 12.18
N ILE A 43 3.45 10.31 12.04
CA ILE A 43 3.48 9.38 10.91
C ILE A 43 2.11 9.41 10.25
N ILE A 44 2.09 9.66 8.96
CA ILE A 44 0.92 9.49 8.10
C ILE A 44 1.07 8.14 7.43
N SER A 45 0.11 7.24 7.61
CA SER A 45 0.09 5.96 6.90
C SER A 45 -1.11 5.89 5.98
N ILE A 46 -0.87 5.66 4.70
CA ILE A 46 -1.90 5.68 3.67
C ILE A 46 -1.64 4.63 2.59
N SER A 47 -2.68 4.01 2.08
CA SER A 47 -2.59 3.25 0.84
C SER A 47 -2.61 4.21 -0.35
N HIS A 48 -1.69 4.04 -1.31
CA HIS A 48 -1.75 4.81 -2.55
C HIS A 48 -2.99 4.43 -3.36
N VAL A 49 -3.15 3.15 -3.68
CA VAL A 49 -4.37 2.63 -4.31
C VAL A 49 -5.05 1.66 -3.36
N SER A 50 -6.32 1.88 -3.09
CA SER A 50 -7.10 1.00 -2.23
C SER A 50 -7.29 -0.37 -2.88
N ASN A 51 -7.01 -1.43 -2.13
CA ASN A 51 -7.21 -2.81 -2.54
C ASN A 51 -8.68 -3.25 -2.58
N THR A 52 -9.58 -2.40 -2.11
CA THR A 52 -11.02 -2.69 -2.02
C THR A 52 -11.81 -1.84 -3.00
N ILE A 53 -11.56 -0.53 -3.03
CA ILE A 53 -12.37 0.40 -3.83
C ILE A 53 -11.66 0.87 -5.11
N GLY A 54 -10.37 0.57 -5.28
CA GLY A 54 -9.60 0.93 -6.45
C GLY A 54 -9.30 2.44 -6.61
N PHE A 55 -9.64 3.26 -5.61
CA PHE A 55 -9.35 4.69 -5.62
C PHE A 55 -7.87 4.95 -5.36
N ALA A 56 -7.27 5.87 -6.11
CA ALA A 56 -5.90 6.32 -5.91
C ALA A 56 -5.86 7.67 -5.19
N ASN A 57 -5.19 7.72 -4.04
CA ASN A 57 -4.95 8.96 -3.33
C ASN A 57 -3.89 9.80 -4.04
N ASN A 58 -4.09 11.12 -4.11
CA ASN A 58 -3.10 12.03 -4.67
C ASN A 58 -1.95 12.26 -3.68
N LEU A 59 -0.85 11.55 -3.90
CA LEU A 59 0.33 11.59 -3.02
C LEU A 59 1.02 12.96 -3.01
N GLN A 60 1.00 13.68 -4.13
CA GLN A 60 1.60 15.01 -4.23
C GLN A 60 0.87 16.00 -3.34
N ILE A 61 -0.48 15.99 -3.37
CA ILE A 61 -1.27 16.84 -2.47
C ILE A 61 -1.03 16.46 -1.02
N ILE A 62 -1.03 15.16 -0.68
CA ILE A 62 -0.80 14.71 0.68
C ILE A 62 0.60 15.09 1.16
N SER A 63 1.62 14.89 0.32
CA SER A 63 3.00 15.27 0.63
C SER A 63 3.15 16.78 0.84
N SER A 64 2.45 17.61 0.07
CA SER A 64 2.50 19.08 0.21
C SER A 64 1.92 19.59 1.53
N LEU A 65 1.10 18.79 2.22
CA LEU A 65 0.59 19.12 3.55
C LEU A 65 1.61 18.88 4.65
N ILE A 66 2.68 18.15 4.37
CA ILE A 66 3.76 17.87 5.32
C ILE A 66 4.69 19.07 5.38
N ARG A 67 4.59 19.84 6.45
CA ARG A 67 5.38 21.07 6.66
C ARG A 67 6.48 20.92 7.70
N ARG A 68 6.60 19.73 8.30
CA ARG A 68 7.49 19.47 9.43
C ARG A 68 8.45 18.35 9.08
N GLU A 69 9.73 18.55 9.30
CA GLU A 69 10.79 17.56 9.06
C GLU A 69 10.67 16.29 9.92
N ASP A 70 9.90 16.34 11.00
CA ASP A 70 9.63 15.21 11.89
C ASP A 70 8.28 14.51 11.60
N THR A 71 7.66 14.81 10.46
CA THR A 71 6.48 14.12 9.94
C THR A 71 6.86 13.26 8.76
N PHE A 72 6.54 11.97 8.84
CA PHE A 72 6.85 10.97 7.81
C PHE A 72 5.58 10.46 7.15
N LEU A 73 5.66 10.21 5.85
CA LEU A 73 4.60 9.60 5.05
C LEU A 73 5.00 8.16 4.72
N ILE A 74 4.23 7.20 5.20
CA ILE A 74 4.36 5.78 4.84
C ILE A 74 3.27 5.42 3.85
N ILE A 75 3.67 5.01 2.66
CA ILE A 75 2.79 4.73 1.53
C ILE A 75 2.77 3.23 1.28
N ASP A 76 1.61 2.62 1.52
CA ASP A 76 1.34 1.27 1.00
C ASP A 76 1.06 1.37 -0.49
N ALA A 77 2.05 0.99 -1.28
CA ALA A 77 2.01 0.99 -2.73
C ALA A 77 1.78 -0.42 -3.33
N ALA A 78 1.32 -1.36 -2.52
CA ALA A 78 1.13 -2.75 -2.93
C ALA A 78 0.16 -2.92 -4.11
N GLN A 79 -0.74 -1.97 -4.34
CA GLN A 79 -1.67 -1.99 -5.48
C GLN A 79 -1.25 -1.06 -6.63
N SER A 80 -0.24 -0.23 -6.45
CA SER A 80 0.15 0.80 -7.43
C SER A 80 1.48 0.54 -8.11
N VAL A 81 2.48 -0.01 -7.41
CA VAL A 81 3.79 -0.31 -8.01
C VAL A 81 3.61 -1.22 -9.22
N GLY A 82 4.23 -0.84 -10.35
CA GLY A 82 4.17 -1.57 -11.60
C GLY A 82 2.84 -1.46 -12.36
N LYS A 83 1.87 -0.66 -11.90
CA LYS A 83 0.56 -0.47 -12.55
C LYS A 83 0.30 0.98 -12.93
N ILE A 84 0.71 1.92 -12.10
CA ILE A 84 0.57 3.36 -12.33
C ILE A 84 1.89 4.04 -12.02
N GLU A 85 2.12 5.18 -12.65
CA GLU A 85 3.30 6.00 -12.37
C GLU A 85 3.26 6.54 -10.94
N LEU A 86 4.42 6.53 -10.30
CA LEU A 86 4.62 7.00 -8.95
C LEU A 86 5.55 8.22 -8.99
N ASP A 87 4.96 9.40 -8.92
CA ASP A 87 5.69 10.64 -8.76
C ASP A 87 5.69 11.03 -7.26
N LEU A 88 6.81 10.78 -6.59
CA LEU A 88 6.95 10.95 -5.15
C LEU A 88 8.33 11.50 -4.79
N ASP A 89 8.33 12.56 -4.00
CA ASP A 89 9.52 12.99 -3.29
C ASP A 89 9.74 12.13 -2.03
N PHE A 90 10.93 11.51 -1.95
CA PHE A 90 11.32 10.65 -0.84
C PHE A 90 11.97 11.40 0.33
N GLU A 91 11.95 12.73 0.37
CA GLU A 91 12.60 13.48 1.45
C GLU A 91 12.04 13.09 2.83
N ASN A 92 10.72 12.96 2.95
CA ASN A 92 10.05 12.52 4.18
C ASN A 92 9.09 11.34 3.95
N SER A 93 9.35 10.52 2.94
CA SER A 93 8.45 9.44 2.56
C SER A 93 9.14 8.09 2.54
N PHE A 94 8.35 7.06 2.85
CA PHE A 94 8.68 5.65 2.64
C PHE A 94 7.59 5.01 1.79
N LEU A 95 8.01 4.23 0.80
CA LEU A 95 7.10 3.46 -0.04
C LEU A 95 7.32 1.98 0.23
N VAL A 96 6.22 1.24 0.39
CA VAL A 96 6.24 -0.18 0.74
C VAL A 96 5.40 -0.97 -0.25
N PHE A 97 5.92 -2.09 -0.75
CA PHE A 97 5.16 -3.00 -1.61
C PHE A 97 5.60 -4.45 -1.45
N SER A 98 4.78 -5.39 -1.97
CA SER A 98 5.03 -6.82 -1.95
C SER A 98 5.37 -7.34 -3.34
N GLY A 99 6.40 -8.20 -3.44
CA GLY A 99 6.90 -8.73 -4.72
C GLY A 99 5.86 -9.53 -5.50
N HIS A 100 5.03 -10.33 -4.83
CA HIS A 100 3.99 -11.14 -5.49
C HIS A 100 2.87 -10.31 -6.17
N LYS A 101 2.77 -9.02 -5.86
CA LYS A 101 1.79 -8.10 -6.50
C LYS A 101 2.37 -7.37 -7.72
N VAL A 102 3.67 -7.55 -7.96
CA VAL A 102 4.38 -7.03 -9.13
C VAL A 102 5.00 -8.18 -9.96
N TYR A 103 4.25 -9.28 -10.06
CA TYR A 103 4.63 -10.50 -10.79
C TYR A 103 5.87 -11.22 -10.26
N GLY A 104 6.39 -10.79 -9.12
CA GLY A 104 7.53 -11.41 -8.45
C GLY A 104 7.12 -12.58 -7.54
N PRO A 105 8.09 -13.29 -6.96
CA PRO A 105 7.84 -14.38 -6.04
C PRO A 105 7.17 -13.94 -4.73
N THR A 106 6.45 -14.87 -4.09
CA THR A 106 5.98 -14.70 -2.71
C THR A 106 7.15 -14.61 -1.73
N GLY A 107 6.90 -14.04 -0.55
CA GLY A 107 7.94 -13.91 0.49
C GLY A 107 8.99 -12.83 0.20
N THR A 108 8.72 -11.95 -0.74
CA THR A 108 9.55 -10.78 -1.06
C THR A 108 8.75 -9.48 -0.96
N GLY A 109 9.45 -8.40 -0.70
CA GLY A 109 8.89 -7.05 -0.65
C GLY A 109 10.01 -6.03 -0.53
N CYS A 110 9.66 -4.77 -0.59
CA CYS A 110 10.64 -3.69 -0.53
C CYS A 110 10.09 -2.51 0.26
N ILE A 111 10.99 -1.86 0.99
CA ILE A 111 10.82 -0.54 1.57
C ILE A 111 11.78 0.40 0.86
N ILE A 112 11.25 1.46 0.26
CA ILE A 112 12.03 2.47 -0.44
C ILE A 112 11.95 3.77 0.34
N GLY A 113 13.08 4.43 0.50
CA GLY A 113 13.19 5.74 1.16
C GLY A 113 14.53 6.39 0.84
N SER A 114 14.69 7.67 1.17
CA SER A 114 15.99 8.32 1.06
C SER A 114 17.01 7.70 2.03
N MET A 115 18.28 7.68 1.67
CA MET A 115 19.36 7.19 2.55
C MET A 115 19.36 7.90 3.90
N LYS A 116 19.07 9.20 3.92
CA LYS A 116 18.89 10.02 5.14
C LYS A 116 17.82 9.41 6.06
N ASN A 117 16.66 9.07 5.51
CA ASN A 117 15.55 8.53 6.29
C ASN A 117 15.80 7.08 6.73
N LEU A 118 16.27 6.24 5.81
CA LEU A 118 16.60 4.84 6.13
C LEU A 118 17.67 4.76 7.23
N SER A 119 18.65 5.67 7.22
CA SER A 119 19.70 5.72 8.26
C SER A 119 19.16 6.05 9.66
N ARG A 120 17.99 6.70 9.76
CA ARG A 120 17.33 7.03 11.04
C ARG A 120 16.53 5.87 11.62
N LEU A 121 16.24 4.83 10.83
CA LEU A 121 15.51 3.68 11.31
C LEU A 121 16.39 2.84 12.25
N CYS A 122 15.78 2.33 13.30
CA CYS A 122 16.40 1.35 14.17
C CYS A 122 16.08 -0.06 13.68
N PRO A 123 17.01 -1.02 13.79
CA PRO A 123 16.71 -2.42 13.58
C PRO A 123 15.58 -2.88 14.50
N VAL A 124 14.62 -3.63 13.95
CA VAL A 124 13.51 -4.25 14.70
C VAL A 124 13.85 -5.70 15.06
N PHE A 125 14.54 -6.38 14.16
CA PHE A 125 15.03 -7.74 14.35
C PHE A 125 16.55 -7.74 14.35
N GLY A 126 17.15 -8.66 15.13
CA GLY A 126 18.60 -8.87 15.16
C GLY A 126 18.98 -10.13 14.40
N GLY A 127 20.17 -10.12 13.79
CA GLY A 127 20.72 -11.27 13.06
C GLY A 127 22.13 -11.01 12.55
N GLY A 128 22.66 -11.95 11.77
CA GLY A 128 23.94 -11.80 11.09
C GLY A 128 23.91 -10.72 10.01
N ASP A 129 25.08 -10.31 9.54
CA ASP A 129 25.32 -9.38 8.43
C ASP A 129 24.87 -7.93 8.63
N MET A 130 24.17 -7.61 9.70
CA MET A 130 23.65 -6.25 9.98
C MET A 130 24.57 -5.43 10.92
N ILE A 131 25.72 -5.91 11.24
CA ILE A 131 26.67 -5.32 12.18
C ILE A 131 28.06 -5.12 11.58
N GLU A 132 28.76 -4.08 12.01
CA GLU A 132 30.19 -3.87 11.76
C GLU A 132 31.02 -4.57 12.86
N SER A 133 30.64 -4.40 14.15
CA SER A 133 31.27 -5.06 15.27
C SER A 133 30.29 -5.31 16.42
N VAL A 134 30.56 -6.34 17.21
CA VAL A 134 29.81 -6.67 18.42
C VAL A 134 30.76 -6.84 19.60
N LYS A 135 30.49 -6.15 20.69
CA LYS A 135 31.09 -6.33 21.99
C LYS A 135 30.00 -6.61 23.02
N TRP A 136 30.37 -7.12 24.20
CA TRP A 136 29.40 -7.42 25.25
C TRP A 136 28.54 -6.21 25.64
N GLU A 137 29.12 -5.01 25.60
CA GLU A 137 28.49 -3.77 26.04
C GLU A 137 27.97 -2.90 24.89
N ASN A 138 28.32 -3.21 23.62
CA ASN A 138 28.01 -2.34 22.49
C ASN A 138 27.92 -3.09 21.18
N ILE A 139 27.03 -2.59 20.30
CA ILE A 139 26.86 -3.04 18.93
C ILE A 139 27.09 -1.86 17.98
N GLU A 140 28.00 -2.01 17.04
CA GLU A 140 28.16 -1.08 15.92
C GLU A 140 27.43 -1.65 14.70
N TRP A 141 26.40 -0.93 14.27
CA TRP A 141 25.56 -1.34 13.17
C TRP A 141 26.24 -1.08 11.82
N ALA A 142 26.08 -1.99 10.88
CA ALA A 142 26.46 -1.80 9.49
C ALA A 142 25.69 -0.62 8.87
N LYS A 143 26.16 -0.14 7.72
CA LYS A 143 25.46 0.90 6.96
C LYS A 143 24.17 0.36 6.36
N VAL A 144 23.21 1.27 6.08
CA VAL A 144 22.03 0.92 5.28
C VAL A 144 22.45 0.44 3.90
N PRO A 145 21.82 -0.59 3.33
CA PRO A 145 20.61 -1.26 3.86
C PRO A 145 20.89 -2.35 4.89
N TYR A 146 22.13 -2.83 5.01
CA TYR A 146 22.50 -4.05 5.78
C TYR A 146 22.00 -4.03 7.23
N LYS A 147 22.09 -2.90 7.93
CA LYS A 147 21.61 -2.81 9.33
C LYS A 147 20.11 -3.09 9.49
N LEU A 148 19.33 -3.09 8.40
CA LEU A 148 17.88 -3.31 8.42
C LEU A 148 17.49 -4.70 7.88
N GLU A 149 18.46 -5.50 7.44
CA GLU A 149 18.26 -6.78 6.77
C GLU A 149 18.98 -7.90 7.56
N PRO A 150 18.34 -8.48 8.59
CA PRO A 150 18.95 -9.49 9.45
C PRO A 150 19.09 -10.85 8.76
N GLY A 151 20.33 -11.39 8.74
CA GLY A 151 20.65 -12.72 8.25
C GLY A 151 20.66 -12.83 6.72
N THR A 152 20.87 -14.04 6.23
CA THR A 152 20.88 -14.31 4.79
C THR A 152 19.52 -14.02 4.16
N PRO A 153 19.43 -13.08 3.21
CA PRO A 153 18.16 -12.72 2.59
C PRO A 153 17.62 -13.83 1.68
N ASN A 154 16.36 -13.71 1.28
CA ASN A 154 15.75 -14.57 0.26
C ASN A 154 16.34 -14.25 -1.13
N ILE A 155 17.57 -14.71 -1.38
CA ILE A 155 18.37 -14.37 -2.58
C ILE A 155 17.59 -14.69 -3.86
N ALA A 156 17.09 -15.92 -3.98
CA ALA A 156 16.34 -16.35 -5.18
C ALA A 156 15.08 -15.51 -5.40
N GLY A 157 14.34 -15.23 -4.33
CA GLY A 157 13.14 -14.39 -4.41
C GLY A 157 13.44 -12.95 -4.79
N ILE A 158 14.52 -12.36 -4.26
CA ILE A 158 14.94 -10.99 -4.58
C ILE A 158 15.37 -10.88 -6.04
N ILE A 159 16.14 -11.83 -6.55
CA ILE A 159 16.54 -11.88 -7.97
C ILE A 159 15.28 -12.01 -8.85
N GLY A 160 14.35 -12.92 -8.50
CA GLY A 160 13.10 -13.09 -9.24
C GLY A 160 12.22 -11.83 -9.23
N MET A 161 12.15 -11.13 -8.10
CA MET A 161 11.44 -9.83 -8.02
C MET A 161 12.12 -8.78 -8.90
N GLY A 162 13.46 -8.73 -8.93
CA GLY A 162 14.20 -7.83 -9.80
C GLY A 162 13.92 -8.08 -11.28
N GLU A 163 13.85 -9.33 -11.71
CA GLU A 163 13.51 -9.68 -13.10
C GLU A 163 12.04 -9.33 -13.43
N ALA A 164 11.11 -9.52 -12.49
CA ALA A 164 9.72 -9.10 -12.66
C ALA A 164 9.60 -7.58 -12.86
N LEU A 165 10.32 -6.78 -12.08
CA LEU A 165 10.34 -5.32 -12.22
C LEU A 165 10.96 -4.88 -13.56
N LYS A 166 12.02 -5.52 -14.02
CA LYS A 166 12.59 -5.29 -15.37
C LYS A 166 11.60 -5.63 -16.47
N TRP A 167 10.83 -6.70 -16.30
CA TRP A 167 9.80 -7.10 -17.27
C TRP A 167 8.68 -6.06 -17.34
N ILE A 168 8.19 -5.54 -16.19
CA ILE A 168 7.25 -4.42 -16.13
C ILE A 168 7.80 -3.19 -16.84
N GLN A 169 9.06 -2.83 -16.56
CA GLN A 169 9.73 -1.70 -17.20
C GLN A 169 9.80 -1.85 -18.71
N LYS A 170 10.03 -3.07 -19.23
CA LYS A 170 10.08 -3.37 -20.66
C LYS A 170 8.70 -3.22 -21.32
N ILE A 171 7.60 -3.57 -20.65
CA ILE A 171 6.23 -3.35 -21.16
C ILE A 171 5.89 -1.86 -21.16
N GLY A 172 6.32 -1.15 -20.12
CA GLY A 172 6.01 0.25 -19.87
C GLY A 172 4.78 0.42 -18.98
N ILE A 173 4.91 1.24 -17.95
CA ILE A 173 3.83 1.48 -16.95
C ILE A 173 2.62 2.13 -17.61
N GLU A 174 2.82 3.07 -18.54
CA GLU A 174 1.73 3.71 -19.30
C GLU A 174 0.90 2.71 -20.10
N THR A 175 1.57 1.71 -20.72
CA THR A 175 0.89 0.64 -21.46
C THR A 175 0.03 -0.20 -20.53
N ILE A 176 0.56 -0.54 -19.35
CA ILE A 176 -0.16 -1.32 -18.32
C ILE A 176 -1.35 -0.52 -17.78
N ASP A 177 -1.16 0.75 -17.42
CA ASP A 177 -2.25 1.61 -16.89
C ASP A 177 -3.37 1.79 -17.93
N SER A 178 -3.02 2.05 -19.19
CA SER A 178 -3.99 2.18 -20.29
C SER A 178 -4.79 0.90 -20.52
N HIS A 179 -4.14 -0.25 -20.46
CA HIS A 179 -4.81 -1.55 -20.59
C HIS A 179 -5.77 -1.81 -19.40
N LEU A 180 -5.31 -1.55 -18.16
CA LEU A 180 -6.14 -1.68 -16.96
C LEU A 180 -7.33 -0.72 -16.98
N ASP A 181 -7.15 0.52 -17.42
CA ASP A 181 -8.23 1.50 -17.57
C ASP A 181 -9.28 1.03 -18.58
N SER A 182 -8.85 0.51 -19.73
CA SER A 182 -9.73 -0.06 -20.77
C SER A 182 -10.55 -1.22 -20.23
N LEU A 183 -9.92 -2.18 -19.53
CA LEU A 183 -10.62 -3.32 -18.94
C LEU A 183 -11.57 -2.89 -17.83
N THR A 184 -11.17 -1.91 -17.02
CA THR A 184 -12.00 -1.37 -15.95
C THR A 184 -13.26 -0.72 -16.50
N LYS A 185 -13.14 0.12 -17.52
CA LYS A 185 -14.27 0.76 -18.20
C LYS A 185 -15.22 -0.26 -18.82
N TYR A 186 -14.66 -1.27 -19.49
CA TYR A 186 -15.46 -2.35 -20.07
C TYR A 186 -16.24 -3.11 -19.00
N THR A 187 -15.58 -3.48 -17.89
CA THR A 187 -16.20 -4.19 -16.77
C THR A 187 -17.31 -3.39 -16.12
N LEU A 188 -17.06 -2.10 -15.83
CA LEU A 188 -18.07 -1.19 -15.29
C LEU A 188 -19.30 -1.13 -16.18
N LYS A 189 -19.11 -0.90 -17.48
CA LYS A 189 -20.21 -0.84 -18.46
C LYS A 189 -21.04 -2.12 -18.44
N LYS A 190 -20.38 -3.30 -18.37
CA LYS A 190 -21.08 -4.58 -18.36
C LYS A 190 -21.83 -4.87 -17.05
N LEU A 191 -21.28 -4.48 -15.94
CA LEU A 191 -21.94 -4.63 -14.64
C LEU A 191 -23.12 -3.65 -14.49
N GLU A 192 -23.05 -2.47 -15.09
CA GLU A 192 -24.16 -1.50 -15.10
C GLU A 192 -25.38 -1.95 -15.93
N GLU A 193 -25.21 -2.93 -16.83
CA GLU A 193 -26.31 -3.54 -17.58
C GLU A 193 -27.14 -4.52 -16.70
N ILE A 194 -26.76 -4.80 -15.45
CA ILE A 194 -27.40 -5.76 -14.55
C ILE A 194 -28.04 -5.02 -13.37
N ASP A 195 -29.36 -4.96 -13.34
CA ASP A 195 -30.14 -4.16 -12.37
C ASP A 195 -29.93 -4.58 -10.89
N GLU A 196 -29.60 -5.85 -10.63
CA GLU A 196 -29.39 -6.35 -9.27
C GLU A 196 -28.01 -6.03 -8.72
N ILE A 197 -27.09 -5.51 -9.56
CA ILE A 197 -25.74 -5.16 -9.15
C ILE A 197 -25.66 -3.68 -8.77
N GLU A 198 -25.09 -3.43 -7.61
CA GLU A 198 -24.65 -2.11 -7.20
C GLU A 198 -23.12 -2.06 -7.24
N ILE A 199 -22.57 -1.09 -7.95
CA ILE A 199 -21.13 -0.90 -8.11
C ILE A 199 -20.71 0.21 -7.17
N PHE A 200 -19.67 -0.04 -6.40
CA PHE A 200 -19.01 1.04 -5.68
C PHE A 200 -18.30 1.96 -6.70
N LYS A 201 -18.79 3.19 -6.85
CA LYS A 201 -18.30 4.16 -7.84
C LYS A 201 -17.48 5.30 -7.20
N PRO A 202 -16.26 5.05 -6.72
CA PRO A 202 -15.34 6.14 -6.43
C PRO A 202 -14.90 6.78 -7.74
N GLY A 203 -14.13 7.84 -7.67
CA GLY A 203 -13.53 8.48 -8.84
C GLY A 203 -12.77 7.51 -9.77
N LYS A 204 -11.70 7.95 -10.41
CA LYS A 204 -10.91 7.09 -11.33
C LYS A 204 -10.48 5.81 -10.60
N LYS A 205 -10.78 4.66 -11.18
CA LYS A 205 -10.38 3.33 -10.69
C LYS A 205 -9.11 2.86 -11.39
N HIS A 206 -8.29 2.15 -10.64
CA HIS A 206 -7.02 1.63 -11.14
C HIS A 206 -7.03 0.10 -11.13
N GLY A 207 -7.69 -0.49 -12.13
CA GLY A 207 -7.67 -1.95 -12.36
C GLY A 207 -8.43 -2.78 -11.33
N LEU A 208 -9.36 -2.17 -10.56
CA LEU A 208 -10.14 -2.86 -9.54
C LEU A 208 -11.59 -2.38 -9.56
N VAL A 209 -12.52 -3.31 -9.60
CA VAL A 209 -13.98 -3.04 -9.57
C VAL A 209 -14.60 -3.82 -8.43
N SER A 210 -15.22 -3.13 -7.48
CA SER A 210 -15.99 -3.72 -6.40
C SER A 210 -17.47 -3.53 -6.63
N PHE A 211 -18.23 -4.58 -6.41
CA PHE A 211 -19.67 -4.59 -6.55
C PHE A 211 -20.32 -5.49 -5.49
N PHE A 212 -21.59 -5.33 -5.28
CA PHE A 212 -22.41 -6.25 -4.50
C PHE A 212 -23.76 -6.48 -5.18
N MET A 213 -24.38 -7.61 -4.90
CA MET A 213 -25.74 -7.90 -5.36
C MET A 213 -26.72 -7.76 -4.20
N LYS A 214 -27.80 -7.04 -4.45
CA LYS A 214 -28.85 -6.83 -3.44
C LYS A 214 -29.34 -8.16 -2.88
N LYS A 215 -29.41 -8.26 -1.55
CA LYS A 215 -29.92 -9.43 -0.81
C LYS A 215 -29.19 -10.77 -1.10
N LYS A 216 -27.98 -10.75 -1.64
CA LYS A 216 -27.17 -11.94 -1.88
C LYS A 216 -25.90 -11.90 -1.04
N ASN A 217 -25.46 -13.08 -0.58
CA ASN A 217 -24.19 -13.22 0.12
C ASN A 217 -23.04 -13.18 -0.88
N SER A 218 -22.01 -12.38 -0.57
CA SER A 218 -20.85 -12.24 -1.47
C SER A 218 -20.02 -13.52 -1.64
N LEU A 219 -20.03 -14.41 -0.64
CA LEU A 219 -19.36 -15.71 -0.73
C LEU A 219 -20.09 -16.65 -1.69
N ASP A 220 -21.44 -16.67 -1.65
CA ASP A 220 -22.23 -17.47 -2.56
C ASP A 220 -22.02 -17.04 -4.02
N ILE A 221 -22.00 -15.72 -4.26
CA ILE A 221 -21.70 -15.16 -5.59
C ILE A 221 -20.31 -15.56 -6.05
N ALA A 222 -19.30 -15.44 -5.18
CA ALA A 222 -17.93 -15.82 -5.53
C ALA A 222 -17.79 -17.32 -5.81
N THR A 223 -18.50 -18.16 -5.06
CA THR A 223 -18.53 -19.61 -5.26
C THR A 223 -19.16 -19.96 -6.62
N LEU A 224 -20.29 -19.33 -6.95
CA LEU A 224 -20.96 -19.54 -8.22
C LEU A 224 -20.09 -19.09 -9.41
N LEU A 225 -19.50 -17.89 -9.33
CA LEU A 225 -18.59 -17.40 -10.35
C LEU A 225 -17.35 -18.29 -10.49
N GLY A 226 -16.83 -18.80 -9.38
CA GLY A 226 -15.73 -19.77 -9.39
C GLY A 226 -16.06 -21.05 -10.12
N SER A 227 -17.31 -21.57 -10.00
CA SER A 227 -17.77 -22.74 -10.76
C SER A 227 -17.85 -22.48 -12.28
N LEU A 228 -17.92 -21.21 -12.66
CA LEU A 228 -17.89 -20.74 -14.08
C LEU A 228 -16.48 -20.31 -14.52
N ASN A 229 -15.44 -20.63 -13.77
CA ASN A 229 -14.05 -20.23 -13.99
C ASN A 229 -13.82 -18.71 -13.95
N ILE A 230 -14.66 -17.96 -13.24
CA ILE A 230 -14.49 -16.52 -13.00
C ILE A 230 -13.99 -16.31 -11.58
N ALA A 231 -12.72 -15.96 -11.46
CA ALA A 231 -12.09 -15.72 -10.16
C ALA A 231 -12.41 -14.31 -9.65
N VAL A 232 -13.07 -14.22 -8.49
CA VAL A 232 -13.33 -12.97 -7.78
C VAL A 232 -12.91 -13.13 -6.32
N ARG A 233 -12.73 -12.01 -5.64
CA ARG A 233 -12.49 -11.98 -4.20
C ARG A 233 -13.75 -11.52 -3.47
N SER A 234 -14.14 -12.22 -2.39
CA SER A 234 -15.31 -11.86 -1.57
C SER A 234 -14.94 -11.55 -0.12
N GLY A 235 -15.87 -10.99 0.62
CA GLY A 235 -15.74 -10.64 2.03
C GLY A 235 -15.10 -9.26 2.26
N TYR A 236 -14.49 -9.07 3.42
CA TYR A 236 -13.98 -7.77 3.85
C TYR A 236 -12.68 -7.31 3.15
N LEU A 237 -12.07 -8.14 2.35
CA LEU A 237 -10.89 -7.81 1.52
C LEU A 237 -9.71 -7.17 2.29
N CYS A 238 -9.56 -7.50 3.59
CA CYS A 238 -8.62 -6.86 4.54
C CYS A 238 -8.90 -5.37 4.78
N ALA A 239 -10.13 -4.90 4.53
CA ALA A 239 -10.55 -3.50 4.65
C ALA A 239 -11.94 -3.37 5.30
N GLN A 240 -12.21 -4.18 6.32
CA GLN A 240 -13.52 -4.25 6.99
C GLN A 240 -14.14 -2.87 7.30
N PRO A 241 -13.41 -1.88 7.86
CA PRO A 241 -14.01 -0.58 8.18
C PRO A 241 -14.51 0.21 6.96
N ILE A 242 -14.01 -0.11 5.75
CA ILE A 242 -14.47 0.52 4.51
C ILE A 242 -15.65 -0.24 3.92
N VAL A 243 -15.67 -1.56 4.06
CA VAL A 243 -16.74 -2.42 3.52
C VAL A 243 -18.04 -2.30 4.34
N GLU A 244 -17.93 -2.01 5.65
CA GLU A 244 -19.09 -1.84 6.55
C GLU A 244 -19.65 -0.40 6.56
N LYS A 245 -19.01 0.56 5.92
CA LYS A 245 -19.44 1.94 5.82
C LYS A 245 -20.42 2.15 4.64
#